data_38cb08e18d438b52d911feb42799c52b
#
_entry.id   38cb08e18d438b52d911feb42799c52b
#
_cell.length_a   1.000
_cell.length_b   1.000
_cell.length_c   1.000
_cell.angle_alpha   90.00
_cell.angle_beta   90.00
_cell.angle_gamma   90.00
#
_symmetry.space_group_name_H-M   'P 1'
#
loop_
_entity.id
_entity.type
_entity.pdbx_description
1 polymer ?
#
loop_
_entity_poly.entity_id
_entity_poly.type
_entity_poly.pdbx_seq_one_letter_code
_entity_poly.pdbx_strand_id
1 'polypeptide(L)'
;MTNLLEIAHDIKKVCDVTDPENIREAVTMLAPCKSGVGNDDVRVTLDGNEWRFIRHDVIDDIMQDELSSDEWLLGAFNDYFLADVLDVDVDVIQSMQKAEAFEALGKLIISTGRLEELQEKYVSSDGYGHHFAHYDGYECALRSQPYYAFNLG
;
A
#
# COMPACT_ATOMS: atom_id res chain seq x y z
N MET A 1 -8.37 22.67 14.09
CA MET A 1 -9.71 22.29 13.60
C MET A 1 -9.59 21.90 12.13
N THR A 2 -10.11 20.75 11.77
CA THR A 2 -10.04 20.24 10.38
C THR A 2 -11.01 21.04 9.50
N ASN A 3 -10.48 21.58 8.41
CA ASN A 3 -11.29 22.30 7.44
C ASN A 3 -11.74 21.34 6.32
N LEU A 4 -13.04 21.09 6.25
CA LEU A 4 -13.61 20.18 5.24
C LEU A 4 -13.37 20.67 3.81
N LEU A 5 -13.26 21.98 3.61
CA LEU A 5 -12.95 22.55 2.30
C LEU A 5 -11.52 22.22 1.85
N GLU A 6 -10.59 22.18 2.79
CA GLU A 6 -9.20 21.80 2.50
C GLU A 6 -9.10 20.33 2.09
N ILE A 7 -9.84 19.46 2.79
CA ILE A 7 -9.91 18.04 2.42
C ILE A 7 -10.49 17.89 1.01
N ALA A 8 -11.60 18.59 0.73
CA ALA A 8 -12.24 18.55 -0.59
C ALA A 8 -11.29 19.04 -1.68
N HIS A 9 -10.55 20.10 -1.44
CA HIS A 9 -9.57 20.65 -2.38
C HIS A 9 -8.44 19.65 -2.66
N ASP A 10 -7.92 19.02 -1.63
CA ASP A 10 -6.86 18.00 -1.77
C ASP A 10 -7.32 16.80 -2.58
N ILE A 11 -8.52 16.29 -2.30
CA ILE A 11 -9.10 15.15 -3.04
C ILE A 11 -9.26 15.52 -4.51
N LYS A 12 -9.81 16.70 -4.78
CA LYS A 12 -9.98 17.18 -6.17
C LYS A 12 -8.66 17.25 -6.90
N LYS A 13 -7.62 17.77 -6.24
CA LYS A 13 -6.30 17.96 -6.83
C LYS A 13 -5.56 16.63 -7.01
N VAL A 14 -5.54 15.78 -6.00
CA VAL A 14 -4.77 14.52 -6.00
C VAL A 14 -5.43 13.48 -6.90
N CYS A 15 -6.76 13.36 -6.85
CA CYS A 15 -7.50 12.34 -7.57
C CYS A 15 -8.08 12.82 -8.91
N ASP A 16 -7.90 14.10 -9.23
CA ASP A 16 -8.45 14.73 -10.44
C ASP A 16 -9.96 14.48 -10.62
N VAL A 17 -10.69 14.65 -9.53
CA VAL A 17 -12.13 14.40 -9.44
C VAL A 17 -12.90 15.69 -9.69
N THR A 18 -13.98 15.59 -10.48
CA THR A 18 -14.83 16.72 -10.80
C THR A 18 -16.25 16.61 -10.24
N ASP A 19 -16.73 15.39 -9.96
CA ASP A 19 -18.08 15.16 -9.44
C ASP A 19 -18.18 15.60 -7.97
N PRO A 20 -19.02 16.63 -7.64
CA PRO A 20 -19.16 17.11 -6.25
C PRO A 20 -19.71 16.05 -5.29
N GLU A 21 -20.54 15.14 -5.76
CA GLU A 21 -21.08 14.05 -4.92
C GLU A 21 -19.98 13.10 -4.48
N ASN A 22 -19.11 12.71 -5.41
CA ASN A 22 -17.96 11.84 -5.12
C ASN A 22 -17.00 12.52 -4.13
N ILE A 23 -16.72 13.80 -4.32
CA ILE A 23 -15.88 14.58 -3.40
C ILE A 23 -16.49 14.60 -2.01
N ARG A 24 -17.80 14.85 -1.90
CA ARG A 24 -18.52 14.87 -0.61
C ARG A 24 -18.42 13.53 0.11
N GLU A 25 -18.62 12.43 -0.60
CA GLU A 25 -18.51 11.09 -0.04
C GLU A 25 -17.11 10.83 0.52
N ALA A 26 -16.08 11.15 -0.24
CA ALA A 26 -14.68 10.99 0.20
C ALA A 26 -14.37 11.87 1.42
N VAL A 27 -14.80 13.12 1.42
CA VAL A 27 -14.62 14.03 2.56
C VAL A 27 -15.26 13.46 3.82
N THR A 28 -16.47 12.91 3.70
CA THR A 28 -17.18 12.30 4.83
C THR A 28 -16.39 11.11 5.41
N MET A 29 -15.77 10.31 4.56
CA MET A 29 -14.99 9.15 4.99
C MET A 29 -13.65 9.52 5.63
N LEU A 30 -13.00 10.59 5.15
CA LEU A 30 -11.66 10.99 5.59
C LEU A 30 -11.68 11.99 6.75
N ALA A 31 -12.79 12.71 6.94
CA ALA A 31 -12.89 13.69 8.01
C ALA A 31 -12.79 13.00 9.39
N PRO A 32 -12.09 13.61 10.36
CA PRO A 32 -12.04 13.05 11.70
C PRO A 32 -13.43 12.89 12.30
N CYS A 33 -13.69 11.74 12.93
CA CYS A 33 -14.90 11.50 13.69
C CYS A 33 -14.80 12.14 15.07
N LYS A 34 -15.80 11.87 15.95
CA LYS A 34 -15.82 12.42 17.31
C LYS A 34 -14.59 12.06 18.15
N SER A 35 -13.91 10.95 17.82
CA SER A 35 -12.66 10.55 18.48
C SER A 35 -11.43 11.35 18.01
N GLY A 36 -11.59 12.24 17.03
CA GLY A 36 -10.51 13.04 16.46
C GLY A 36 -9.68 12.32 15.40
N VAL A 37 -10.03 11.07 15.07
CA VAL A 37 -9.32 10.22 14.11
C VAL A 37 -10.27 9.79 13.00
N GLY A 38 -9.80 9.88 11.74
CA GLY A 38 -10.55 9.38 10.59
C GLY A 38 -10.44 7.85 10.44
N ASN A 39 -11.05 7.30 9.41
CA ASN A 39 -10.95 5.87 9.10
C ASN A 39 -9.51 5.50 8.70
N ASP A 40 -9.08 4.30 9.06
CA ASP A 40 -7.72 3.82 8.80
C ASP A 40 -7.46 3.53 7.32
N ASP A 41 -8.44 2.95 6.65
CA ASP A 41 -8.33 2.42 5.31
C ASP A 41 -9.71 2.44 4.66
N VAL A 42 -9.89 3.27 3.64
CA VAL A 42 -11.17 3.43 2.96
C VAL A 42 -11.01 3.34 1.46
N ARG A 43 -12.04 2.78 0.81
CA ARG A 43 -12.14 2.74 -0.64
C ARG A 43 -13.36 3.53 -1.07
N VAL A 44 -13.20 4.34 -2.09
CA VAL A 44 -14.29 5.15 -2.65
C VAL A 44 -14.12 5.29 -4.15
N THR A 45 -15.25 5.26 -4.88
CA THR A 45 -15.25 5.48 -6.33
C THR A 45 -15.33 6.97 -6.61
N LEU A 46 -14.38 7.48 -7.36
CA LEU A 46 -14.26 8.89 -7.73
C LEU A 46 -14.15 9.00 -9.26
N ASP A 47 -15.17 9.59 -9.89
CA ASP A 47 -15.23 9.75 -11.35
C ASP A 47 -14.94 8.45 -12.14
N GLY A 48 -15.45 7.31 -11.64
CA GLY A 48 -15.31 6.01 -12.29
C GLY A 48 -14.07 5.22 -11.91
N ASN A 49 -13.14 5.79 -11.17
CA ASN A 49 -11.97 5.08 -10.66
C ASN A 49 -12.13 4.78 -9.17
N GLU A 50 -11.71 3.60 -8.75
CA GLU A 50 -11.65 3.25 -7.35
C GLU A 50 -10.36 3.79 -6.74
N TRP A 51 -10.49 4.52 -5.63
CA TRP A 51 -9.37 5.04 -4.87
C TRP A 51 -9.34 4.44 -3.48
N ARG A 52 -8.14 4.17 -2.99
CA ARG A 52 -7.91 3.70 -1.63
C ARG A 52 -7.13 4.77 -0.87
N PHE A 53 -7.64 5.14 0.30
CA PHE A 53 -6.99 6.09 1.20
C PHE A 53 -6.57 5.36 2.45
N ILE A 54 -5.27 5.38 2.76
CA ILE A 54 -4.71 4.69 3.93
C ILE A 54 -4.00 5.72 4.79
N ARG A 55 -4.31 5.72 6.09
CA ARG A 55 -3.70 6.64 7.03
C ARG A 55 -2.23 6.32 7.23
N HIS A 56 -1.38 7.36 7.34
CA HIS A 56 0.07 7.23 7.45
C HIS A 56 0.52 6.36 8.62
N ASP A 57 -0.18 6.42 9.76
CA ASP A 57 0.22 5.72 10.98
C ASP A 57 -0.15 4.24 11.00
N VAL A 58 -0.93 3.75 10.05
CA VAL A 58 -1.34 2.33 9.96
C VAL A 58 -0.91 1.64 8.67
N ILE A 59 -0.33 2.37 7.71
CA ILE A 59 -0.03 1.81 6.39
C ILE A 59 0.96 0.65 6.44
N ASP A 60 1.95 0.71 7.31
CA ASP A 60 2.95 -0.37 7.44
C ASP A 60 2.31 -1.65 7.97
N ASP A 61 1.41 -1.54 8.94
CA ASP A 61 0.68 -2.69 9.50
C ASP A 61 -0.24 -3.32 8.45
N ILE A 62 -0.95 -2.49 7.69
CA ILE A 62 -1.83 -2.95 6.61
C ILE A 62 -1.01 -3.66 5.53
N MET A 63 0.11 -3.09 5.12
CA MET A 63 1.00 -3.68 4.12
C MET A 63 1.56 -5.03 4.60
N GLN A 64 1.98 -5.11 5.86
CA GLN A 64 2.49 -6.35 6.44
C GLN A 64 1.44 -7.45 6.45
N ASP A 65 0.19 -7.13 6.81
CA ASP A 65 -0.92 -8.07 6.78
C ASP A 65 -1.18 -8.57 5.35
N GLU A 66 -1.16 -7.69 4.37
CA GLU A 66 -1.37 -8.06 2.96
C GLU A 66 -0.23 -8.93 2.43
N LEU A 67 1.01 -8.58 2.72
CA LEU A 67 2.17 -9.37 2.30
C LEU A 67 2.18 -10.75 2.96
N SER A 68 1.87 -10.83 4.25
CA SER A 68 1.87 -12.11 4.98
C SER A 68 0.74 -13.05 4.53
N SER A 69 -0.31 -12.52 3.93
CA SER A 69 -1.43 -13.32 3.42
C SER A 69 -1.20 -13.89 2.03
N ASP A 70 -0.11 -13.50 1.35
CA ASP A 70 0.19 -13.94 -0.01
C ASP A 70 1.63 -14.49 -0.10
N GLU A 71 1.80 -15.73 0.35
CA GLU A 71 3.10 -16.41 0.36
C GLU A 71 3.68 -16.58 -1.05
N TRP A 72 2.83 -16.79 -2.04
CA TRP A 72 3.27 -16.90 -3.43
C TRP A 72 3.89 -15.59 -3.91
N LEU A 73 3.24 -14.49 -3.64
CA LEU A 73 3.74 -13.16 -4.01
C LEU A 73 5.10 -12.89 -3.36
N LEU A 74 5.25 -13.21 -2.07
CA LEU A 74 6.52 -13.04 -1.37
C LEU A 74 7.65 -13.82 -2.04
N GLY A 75 7.39 -15.05 -2.46
CA GLY A 75 8.37 -15.88 -3.14
C GLY A 75 8.66 -15.45 -4.58
N ALA A 76 7.81 -14.62 -5.16
CA ALA A 76 7.93 -14.15 -6.54
C ALA A 76 8.67 -12.81 -6.68
N PHE A 77 9.13 -12.21 -5.58
CA PHE A 77 9.98 -11.02 -5.65
C PHE A 77 11.28 -11.33 -6.41
N ASN A 78 11.96 -10.27 -6.84
CA ASN A 78 13.24 -10.38 -7.54
C ASN A 78 14.23 -11.26 -6.77
N ASP A 79 14.94 -12.12 -7.49
CA ASP A 79 15.85 -13.11 -6.91
C ASP A 79 16.99 -12.49 -6.09
N TYR A 80 17.64 -11.47 -6.60
CA TYR A 80 18.70 -10.75 -5.87
C TYR A 80 18.16 -10.04 -4.62
N PHE A 81 16.98 -9.48 -4.71
CA PHE A 81 16.30 -8.86 -3.59
C PHE A 81 16.04 -9.87 -2.46
N LEU A 82 15.49 -11.03 -2.80
CA LEU A 82 15.22 -12.09 -1.83
C LEU A 82 16.50 -12.68 -1.25
N ALA A 83 17.54 -12.83 -2.05
CA ALA A 83 18.83 -13.32 -1.59
C ALA A 83 19.42 -12.39 -0.53
N ASP A 84 19.28 -11.08 -0.72
CA ASP A 84 19.72 -10.07 0.25
C ASP A 84 18.90 -10.12 1.54
N VAL A 85 17.57 -10.20 1.43
CA VAL A 85 16.65 -10.30 2.58
C VAL A 85 16.95 -11.54 3.42
N LEU A 86 17.14 -12.68 2.77
CA LEU A 86 17.35 -13.97 3.45
C LEU A 86 18.81 -14.25 3.80
N ASP A 87 19.74 -13.42 3.34
CA ASP A 87 21.17 -13.59 3.52
C ASP A 87 21.65 -14.95 3.02
N VAL A 88 21.30 -15.29 1.79
CA VAL A 88 21.68 -16.52 1.09
C VAL A 88 22.21 -16.20 -0.30
N ASP A 89 22.92 -17.17 -0.91
CA ASP A 89 23.33 -17.04 -2.30
C ASP A 89 22.14 -16.93 -3.23
N VAL A 90 22.23 -16.06 -4.24
CA VAL A 90 21.17 -15.88 -5.24
C VAL A 90 20.85 -17.18 -5.98
N ASP A 91 21.82 -18.07 -6.15
CA ASP A 91 21.63 -19.39 -6.79
C ASP A 91 20.58 -20.24 -6.05
N VAL A 92 20.50 -20.12 -4.71
CA VAL A 92 19.49 -20.82 -3.92
C VAL A 92 18.10 -20.31 -4.27
N ILE A 93 17.93 -18.99 -4.33
CA ILE A 93 16.66 -18.36 -4.67
C ILE A 93 16.26 -18.71 -6.10
N GLN A 94 17.19 -18.56 -7.03
CA GLN A 94 16.96 -18.89 -8.46
C GLN A 94 16.53 -20.34 -8.64
N SER A 95 17.16 -21.27 -7.94
CA SER A 95 16.80 -22.70 -7.99
C SER A 95 15.38 -22.94 -7.48
N MET A 96 14.98 -22.28 -6.39
CA MET A 96 13.63 -22.40 -5.83
C MET A 96 12.58 -21.80 -6.77
N GLN A 97 12.85 -20.63 -7.33
CA GLN A 97 11.93 -19.98 -8.27
C GLN A 97 11.81 -20.74 -9.59
N LYS A 98 12.91 -21.31 -10.08
CA LYS A 98 12.91 -22.15 -11.27
C LYS A 98 12.10 -23.44 -11.07
N ALA A 99 12.09 -23.97 -9.85
CA ALA A 99 11.27 -25.10 -9.48
C ALA A 99 9.81 -24.68 -9.13
N GLU A 100 9.45 -23.42 -9.32
CA GLU A 100 8.13 -22.87 -9.01
C GLU A 100 7.75 -23.01 -7.52
N ALA A 101 8.74 -23.02 -6.63
CA ALA A 101 8.54 -23.14 -5.18
C ALA A 101 8.28 -21.79 -4.51
N PHE A 102 7.43 -20.96 -5.11
CA PHE A 102 7.15 -19.59 -4.65
C PHE A 102 6.49 -19.56 -3.27
N GLU A 103 5.51 -20.43 -3.02
CA GLU A 103 4.86 -20.50 -1.71
C GLU A 103 5.82 -20.93 -0.61
N ALA A 104 6.65 -21.95 -0.89
CA ALA A 104 7.65 -22.43 0.05
C ALA A 104 8.65 -21.34 0.40
N LEU A 105 9.07 -20.56 -0.59
CA LEU A 105 9.98 -19.41 -0.40
C LEU A 105 9.31 -18.31 0.44
N GLY A 106 8.04 -18.01 0.18
CA GLY A 106 7.26 -17.09 0.99
C GLY A 106 7.14 -17.54 2.44
N LYS A 107 6.85 -18.82 2.66
CA LYS A 107 6.81 -19.41 4.01
C LYS A 107 8.16 -19.32 4.72
N LEU A 108 9.24 -19.49 4.00
CA LEU A 108 10.59 -19.34 4.54
C LEU A 108 10.84 -17.91 5.03
N ILE A 109 10.43 -16.91 4.26
CA ILE A 109 10.56 -15.51 4.62
C ILE A 109 9.82 -15.22 5.94
N ILE A 110 8.58 -15.68 6.05
CA ILE A 110 7.74 -15.47 7.24
C ILE A 110 8.31 -16.23 8.45
N SER A 111 8.61 -17.52 8.28
CA SER A 111 9.04 -18.38 9.38
C SER A 111 10.42 -18.02 9.95
N THR A 112 11.27 -17.39 9.15
CA THR A 112 12.59 -16.93 9.59
C THR A 112 12.55 -15.51 10.17
N GLY A 113 11.37 -14.89 10.26
CA GLY A 113 11.21 -13.54 10.81
C GLY A 113 11.74 -12.43 9.90
N ARG A 114 11.79 -12.65 8.60
CA ARG A 114 12.36 -11.71 7.63
C ARG A 114 11.33 -10.82 6.93
N LEU A 115 10.05 -10.96 7.27
CA LEU A 115 8.98 -10.21 6.60
C LEU A 115 9.12 -8.70 6.80
N GLU A 116 9.41 -8.25 8.02
CA GLU A 116 9.59 -6.83 8.32
C GLU A 116 10.75 -6.22 7.53
N GLU A 117 11.87 -6.93 7.48
CA GLU A 117 13.04 -6.49 6.70
C GLU A 117 12.72 -6.40 5.20
N LEU A 118 12.00 -7.40 4.67
CA LEU A 118 11.54 -7.39 3.28
C LEU A 118 10.68 -6.17 3.01
N GLN A 119 9.72 -5.89 3.88
CA GLN A 119 8.82 -4.74 3.75
C GLN A 119 9.58 -3.43 3.77
N GLU A 120 10.51 -3.23 4.70
CA GLU A 120 11.33 -2.02 4.79
C GLU A 120 12.14 -1.78 3.53
N LYS A 121 12.78 -2.82 3.01
CA LYS A 121 13.55 -2.76 1.76
C LYS A 121 12.67 -2.49 0.54
N TYR A 122 11.50 -3.11 0.50
CA TYR A 122 10.52 -2.93 -0.56
C TYR A 122 10.03 -1.48 -0.62
N VAL A 123 9.61 -0.91 0.50
CA VAL A 123 9.15 0.47 0.59
C VAL A 123 10.30 1.44 0.27
N SER A 124 11.51 1.15 0.74
CA SER A 124 12.68 1.99 0.48
C SER A 124 13.05 2.04 -1.01
N SER A 125 12.87 0.93 -1.74
CA SER A 125 13.18 0.85 -3.18
C SER A 125 12.07 1.39 -4.05
N ASP A 126 10.82 0.99 -3.80
CA ASP A 126 9.71 1.16 -4.73
C ASP A 126 8.60 2.06 -4.19
N GLY A 127 8.61 2.38 -2.89
CA GLY A 127 7.54 3.13 -2.24
C GLY A 127 6.28 2.30 -2.02
N TYR A 128 5.29 2.90 -1.35
CA TYR A 128 4.00 2.26 -1.11
C TYR A 128 3.15 2.13 -2.38
N GLY A 129 3.31 3.05 -3.32
CA GLY A 129 2.53 3.09 -4.55
C GLY A 129 2.66 1.82 -5.39
N HIS A 130 3.84 1.22 -5.43
CA HIS A 130 4.06 -0.02 -6.16
C HIS A 130 3.18 -1.16 -5.64
N HIS A 131 2.94 -1.22 -4.35
CA HIS A 131 2.10 -2.24 -3.72
C HIS A 131 0.60 -1.90 -3.80
N PHE A 132 0.22 -0.66 -3.50
CA PHE A 132 -1.18 -0.27 -3.31
C PHE A 132 -1.84 0.35 -4.55
N ALA A 133 -1.10 1.10 -5.36
CA ALA A 133 -1.66 1.81 -6.52
C ALA A 133 -1.58 0.96 -7.79
N HIS A 134 -2.52 0.05 -7.95
CA HIS A 134 -2.52 -0.93 -9.05
C HIS A 134 -2.64 -0.30 -10.43
N TYR A 135 -3.24 0.89 -10.53
CA TYR A 135 -3.48 1.55 -11.82
C TYR A 135 -2.21 2.21 -12.37
N ASP A 136 -1.52 2.99 -11.54
CA ASP A 136 -0.40 3.82 -11.99
C ASP A 136 0.90 3.65 -11.18
N GLY A 137 0.83 2.96 -10.04
CA GLY A 137 1.98 2.74 -9.16
C GLY A 137 2.42 3.99 -8.39
N TYR A 138 1.67 5.08 -8.46
CA TYR A 138 2.05 6.34 -7.83
C TYR A 138 1.64 6.42 -6.37
N GLU A 139 2.53 7.01 -5.58
CA GLU A 139 2.29 7.33 -4.18
C GLU A 139 1.91 8.81 -4.09
N CYS A 140 0.67 9.07 -3.71
CA CYS A 140 0.17 10.43 -3.51
C CYS A 140 -0.18 10.61 -2.04
N ALA A 141 -0.09 11.85 -1.53
CA ALA A 141 -0.44 12.17 -0.16
C ALA A 141 -1.35 13.40 -0.13
N LEU A 142 -2.31 13.41 0.80
CA LEU A 142 -3.12 14.58 1.08
C LEU A 142 -2.33 15.53 1.98
N ARG A 143 -2.47 16.85 1.76
CA ARG A 143 -1.79 17.86 2.59
C ARG A 143 -2.55 18.15 3.88
N SER A 144 -3.88 18.12 3.81
CA SER A 144 -4.76 18.49 4.92
C SER A 144 -5.03 17.37 5.90
N GLN A 145 -4.78 16.12 5.50
CA GLN A 145 -5.03 14.93 6.30
C GLN A 145 -3.89 13.94 6.17
N PRO A 146 -3.60 13.12 7.22
CA PRO A 146 -2.49 12.17 7.21
C PRO A 146 -2.82 10.90 6.43
N TYR A 147 -3.19 11.04 5.15
CA TYR A 147 -3.53 9.93 4.27
C TYR A 147 -2.65 9.88 3.04
N TYR A 148 -2.31 8.66 2.65
CA TYR A 148 -1.90 8.35 1.28
C TYR A 148 -3.13 8.05 0.43
N ALA A 149 -3.07 8.40 -0.85
CA ALA A 149 -4.11 8.13 -1.82
C ALA A 149 -3.56 7.26 -2.95
N PHE A 150 -4.22 6.14 -3.23
CA PHE A 150 -3.79 5.19 -4.24
C PHE A 150 -4.91 4.93 -5.25
N ASN A 151 -4.57 5.05 -6.53
CA ASN A 151 -5.52 4.76 -7.61
C ASN A 151 -5.51 3.25 -7.91
N LEU A 152 -6.68 2.63 -7.81
CA LEU A 152 -6.84 1.19 -8.07
C LEU A 152 -7.36 0.90 -9.50
N GLY A 153 -7.80 1.92 -10.22
CA GLY A 153 -8.34 1.81 -11.57
C GLY A 153 -9.84 1.94 -11.70
#